data_cd7626e2f7ff029d1a37663f1617b1a7
#
_entry.id   cd7626e2f7ff029d1a37663f1617b1a7
#
_cell.length_a   1.000
_cell.length_b   1.000
_cell.length_c   1.000
_cell.angle_alpha   90.00
_cell.angle_beta   90.00
_cell.angle_gamma   90.00
#
_symmetry.space_group_name_H-M   'P 1'
#
loop_
_entity.id
_entity.type
_entity.pdbx_description
1 polymer ?
#
loop_
_entity_poly.entity_id
_entity_poly.type
_entity_poly.pdbx_seq_one_letter_code
_entity_poly.pdbx_strand_id
1 'polypeptide(L)'
;MAAVNEFRIDLKGVQTHGSTPWTGKDPIVTAAQIVNSLQTIVSRSLPLTEAGAVVTIGSIHGGVRSNIIPEDLYMLGTIRTLDNGMKATVLKRLEEIVYNVAKSNNIEANITYLVSYPITFNDPYLYEEILPTLERVNGKKNVHLMKAITGAEDIHTITYSTLNSSRVISFCRAMNG
;
A
#
# COMPACT_ATOMS: atom_id res chain seq x y z
N MET A 1 9.77 -6.97 -7.77
CA MET A 1 9.26 -5.69 -7.24
C MET A 1 8.02 -5.97 -6.41
N ALA A 2 7.63 -5.03 -5.53
CA ALA A 2 6.52 -5.25 -4.62
C ALA A 2 5.16 -5.31 -5.34
N ALA A 3 4.22 -6.04 -4.73
CA ALA A 3 2.80 -5.83 -4.97
C ALA A 3 2.38 -4.44 -4.49
N VAL A 4 1.36 -3.86 -5.10
CA VAL A 4 0.74 -2.62 -4.68
C VAL A 4 -0.75 -2.80 -4.46
N ASN A 5 -1.26 -2.22 -3.39
CA ASN A 5 -2.67 -1.90 -3.24
C ASN A 5 -2.79 -0.44 -2.85
N GLU A 6 -3.60 0.31 -3.58
CA GLU A 6 -4.04 1.63 -3.16
C GLU A 6 -5.44 1.52 -2.61
N PHE A 7 -5.70 2.21 -1.52
CA PHE A 7 -6.98 2.13 -0.84
C PHE A 7 -7.44 3.51 -0.36
N ARG A 8 -8.75 3.61 -0.26
CA ARG A 8 -9.47 4.74 0.33
C ARG A 8 -10.27 4.23 1.53
N ILE A 9 -10.22 4.97 2.63
CA ILE A 9 -11.06 4.77 3.81
C ILE A 9 -11.96 5.98 3.92
N ASP A 10 -13.26 5.79 3.83
CA ASP A 10 -14.28 6.79 4.09
C ASP A 10 -14.84 6.60 5.51
N LEU A 11 -14.92 7.68 6.27
CA LEU A 11 -15.49 7.71 7.62
C LEU A 11 -16.66 8.68 7.63
N LYS A 12 -17.82 8.22 8.12
CA LYS A 12 -19.01 9.04 8.27
C LYS A 12 -19.40 9.16 9.73
N GLY A 13 -19.36 10.38 10.21
CA GLY A 13 -19.74 10.77 11.56
C GLY A 13 -21.08 11.52 11.60
N VAL A 14 -21.17 12.38 12.59
CA VAL A 14 -22.30 13.33 12.74
C VAL A 14 -21.74 14.69 13.07
N GLN A 15 -21.98 15.66 12.20
CA GLN A 15 -21.50 17.03 12.37
C GLN A 15 -22.07 17.67 13.64
N THR A 16 -21.19 18.39 14.37
CA THR A 16 -21.61 19.15 15.55
C THR A 16 -20.66 20.32 15.83
N HIS A 17 -21.09 21.23 16.71
CA HIS A 17 -20.21 22.28 17.19
C HIS A 17 -19.10 21.71 18.08
N GLY A 18 -17.86 22.18 17.90
CA GLY A 18 -16.69 21.66 18.64
C GLY A 18 -16.77 21.82 20.15
N SER A 19 -17.60 22.73 20.67
CA SER A 19 -17.83 22.90 22.12
C SER A 19 -18.85 21.92 22.70
N THR A 20 -19.58 21.17 21.86
CA THR A 20 -20.58 20.18 22.26
C THR A 20 -20.37 18.84 21.57
N PRO A 21 -19.15 18.25 21.69
CA PRO A 21 -18.78 17.06 20.91
C PRO A 21 -19.65 15.83 21.20
N TRP A 22 -20.28 15.78 22.38
CA TRP A 22 -21.19 14.69 22.77
C TRP A 22 -22.51 14.65 21.98
N THR A 23 -22.82 15.70 21.20
CA THR A 23 -24.01 15.73 20.34
C THR A 23 -23.75 15.21 18.94
N GLY A 24 -22.50 14.91 18.60
CA GLY A 24 -22.08 14.40 17.30
C GLY A 24 -21.29 13.10 17.38
N LYS A 25 -20.64 12.77 16.26
CA LYS A 25 -19.70 11.65 16.16
C LYS A 25 -18.47 12.13 15.38
N ASP A 26 -17.30 12.03 15.99
CA ASP A 26 -16.08 12.66 15.48
C ASP A 26 -15.24 11.72 14.58
N PRO A 27 -15.26 11.93 13.25
CA PRO A 27 -14.45 11.14 12.34
C PRO A 27 -12.95 11.53 12.38
N ILE A 28 -12.59 12.73 12.87
CA ILE A 28 -11.17 13.16 12.95
C ILE A 28 -10.44 12.36 14.03
N VAL A 29 -11.02 12.26 15.22
CA VAL A 29 -10.44 11.47 16.32
C VAL A 29 -10.36 9.99 15.91
N THR A 30 -11.39 9.47 15.26
CA THR A 30 -11.44 8.10 14.75
C THR A 30 -10.34 7.85 13.69
N ALA A 31 -10.15 8.79 12.75
CA ALA A 31 -9.09 8.71 11.75
C ALA A 31 -7.70 8.67 12.40
N ALA A 32 -7.44 9.50 13.40
CA ALA A 32 -6.16 9.51 14.12
C ALA A 32 -5.87 8.17 14.81
N GLN A 33 -6.88 7.55 15.44
CA GLN A 33 -6.77 6.21 16.03
C GLN A 33 -6.51 5.13 14.99
N ILE A 34 -7.20 5.19 13.85
CA ILE A 34 -6.98 4.26 12.73
C ILE A 34 -5.54 4.38 12.22
N VAL A 35 -5.06 5.60 11.94
CA VAL A 35 -3.69 5.84 11.44
C VAL A 35 -2.65 5.23 12.39
N ASN A 36 -2.78 5.47 13.69
CA ASN A 36 -1.88 4.90 14.69
C ASN A 36 -1.97 3.36 14.74
N SER A 37 -3.17 2.81 14.73
CA SER A 37 -3.38 1.36 14.80
C SER A 37 -2.87 0.63 13.56
N LEU A 38 -3.00 1.22 12.37
CA LEU A 38 -2.49 0.63 11.12
C LEU A 38 -0.97 0.41 11.15
N GLN A 39 -0.21 1.22 11.90
CA GLN A 39 1.24 1.02 12.04
C GLN A 39 1.59 -0.31 12.74
N THR A 40 0.68 -0.86 13.52
CA THR A 40 0.87 -2.15 14.20
C THR A 40 0.82 -3.34 13.24
N ILE A 41 0.26 -3.18 12.05
CA ILE A 41 0.21 -4.26 11.05
C ILE A 41 1.63 -4.71 10.71
N VAL A 42 2.49 -3.77 10.30
CA VAL A 42 3.87 -4.10 9.93
C VAL A 42 4.68 -4.49 11.15
N SER A 43 4.58 -3.72 12.24
CA SER A 43 5.46 -3.89 13.40
C SER A 43 5.08 -5.06 14.33
N ARG A 44 3.85 -5.63 14.24
CA ARG A 44 3.35 -6.64 15.19
C ARG A 44 2.68 -7.85 14.56
N SER A 45 2.34 -7.80 13.26
CA SER A 45 1.56 -8.87 12.61
C SER A 45 2.31 -9.59 11.49
N LEU A 46 3.51 -9.12 11.12
CA LEU A 46 4.27 -9.66 9.99
C LEU A 46 5.64 -10.21 10.40
N PRO A 47 6.07 -11.33 9.80
CA PRO A 47 7.42 -11.88 9.99
C PRO A 47 8.43 -11.10 9.13
N LEU A 48 8.92 -9.96 9.64
CA LEU A 48 9.79 -9.02 8.90
C LEU A 48 11.15 -9.62 8.47
N THR A 49 11.52 -10.78 9.00
CA THR A 49 12.71 -11.53 8.58
C THR A 49 12.52 -12.27 7.26
N GLU A 50 11.28 -12.49 6.82
CA GLU A 50 10.94 -13.21 5.58
C GLU A 50 10.87 -12.28 4.38
N ALA A 51 10.14 -11.17 4.52
CA ALA A 51 9.99 -10.19 3.45
C ALA A 51 9.62 -8.80 3.99
N GLY A 52 9.76 -7.77 3.11
CA GLY A 52 9.38 -6.40 3.43
C GLY A 52 7.91 -6.11 3.17
N ALA A 53 7.32 -5.30 4.04
CA ALA A 53 5.99 -4.72 3.84
C ALA A 53 5.94 -3.27 4.30
N VAL A 54 5.10 -2.48 3.65
CA VAL A 54 4.87 -1.06 3.98
C VAL A 54 3.37 -0.79 3.93
N VAL A 55 2.86 -0.08 4.95
CA VAL A 55 1.50 0.46 4.99
C VAL A 55 1.59 1.95 5.27
N THR A 56 1.07 2.78 4.38
CA THR A 56 1.16 4.24 4.49
C THR A 56 -0.21 4.87 4.28
N ILE A 57 -0.58 5.80 5.14
CA ILE A 57 -1.62 6.79 4.85
C ILE A 57 -0.92 8.02 4.28
N GLY A 58 -1.17 8.31 3.01
CA GLY A 58 -0.53 9.39 2.27
C GLY A 58 -1.29 10.72 2.36
N SER A 59 -2.61 10.68 2.59
CA SER A 59 -3.40 11.90 2.76
C SER A 59 -4.65 11.68 3.62
N ILE A 60 -5.09 12.75 4.29
CA ILE A 60 -6.31 12.81 5.09
C ILE A 60 -7.05 14.09 4.71
N HIS A 61 -8.33 13.96 4.41
CA HIS A 61 -9.18 15.08 4.00
C HIS A 61 -10.48 15.08 4.82
N GLY A 62 -10.71 16.17 5.53
CA GLY A 62 -11.92 16.37 6.34
C GLY A 62 -11.83 17.64 7.16
N GLY A 63 -13.00 18.20 7.48
CA GLY A 63 -13.12 19.45 8.24
C GLY A 63 -12.98 20.71 7.38
N VAL A 64 -13.67 21.78 7.82
CA VAL A 64 -13.69 23.08 7.14
C VAL A 64 -13.38 24.22 8.13
N ARG A 65 -13.76 24.08 9.40
CA ARG A 65 -13.60 25.12 10.44
C ARG A 65 -13.10 24.50 11.74
N SER A 66 -12.31 25.26 12.48
CA SER A 66 -11.70 24.83 13.74
C SER A 66 -12.71 24.50 14.86
N ASN A 67 -13.91 25.06 14.78
CA ASN A 67 -14.97 24.92 15.78
C ASN A 67 -16.13 24.00 15.33
N ILE A 68 -15.95 23.24 14.25
CA ILE A 68 -16.96 22.29 13.75
C ILE A 68 -16.33 20.93 13.57
N ILE A 69 -16.89 19.91 14.21
CA ILE A 69 -16.61 18.49 13.93
C ILE A 69 -17.31 18.16 12.60
N PRO A 70 -16.57 17.67 11.58
CA PRO A 70 -17.16 17.37 10.28
C PRO A 70 -18.04 16.11 10.30
N GLU A 71 -18.90 15.97 9.31
CA GLU A 71 -19.64 14.72 9.08
C GLU A 71 -18.80 13.70 8.34
N ASP A 72 -18.08 14.14 7.30
CA ASP A 72 -17.34 13.28 6.40
C ASP A 72 -15.83 13.50 6.52
N LEU A 73 -15.08 12.40 6.46
CA LEU A 73 -13.63 12.38 6.35
C LEU A 73 -13.20 11.21 5.48
N TYR A 74 -12.18 11.39 4.65
CA TYR A 74 -11.56 10.27 3.96
C TYR A 74 -10.04 10.30 4.04
N MET A 75 -9.46 9.11 3.94
CA MET A 75 -8.02 8.89 3.90
C MET A 75 -7.65 8.10 2.65
N LEU A 76 -6.51 8.43 2.04
CA LEU A 76 -5.91 7.65 0.97
C LEU A 76 -4.61 7.02 1.45
N GLY A 77 -4.41 5.76 1.10
CA GLY A 77 -3.23 5.02 1.53
C GLY A 77 -2.74 4.02 0.48
N THR A 78 -1.56 3.49 0.74
CA THR A 78 -0.91 2.50 -0.10
C THR A 78 -0.29 1.38 0.73
N ILE A 79 -0.34 0.17 0.18
CA ILE A 79 0.30 -1.03 0.71
C ILE A 79 1.32 -1.51 -0.31
N ARG A 80 2.51 -1.89 0.18
CA ARG A 80 3.55 -2.57 -0.60
C ARG A 80 3.94 -3.84 0.12
N THR A 81 4.01 -4.97 -0.59
CA THR A 81 4.44 -6.25 -0.01
C THR A 81 5.29 -7.02 -1.00
N LEU A 82 6.31 -7.72 -0.50
CA LEU A 82 7.21 -8.56 -1.29
C LEU A 82 6.86 -10.05 -1.18
N ASP A 83 5.79 -10.38 -0.45
CA ASP A 83 5.28 -11.74 -0.27
C ASP A 83 3.74 -11.77 -0.34
N ASN A 84 3.17 -12.82 -0.94
CA ASN A 84 1.72 -12.93 -1.13
C ASN A 84 0.97 -13.31 0.16
N GLY A 85 1.57 -14.09 1.04
CA GLY A 85 1.01 -14.43 2.35
C GLY A 85 0.95 -13.20 3.26
N MET A 86 2.04 -12.39 3.25
CA MET A 86 2.07 -11.11 3.95
C MET A 86 1.03 -10.14 3.38
N LYS A 87 0.85 -10.10 2.03
CA LYS A 87 -0.19 -9.28 1.40
C LYS A 87 -1.58 -9.63 1.94
N ALA A 88 -1.92 -10.91 1.98
CA ALA A 88 -3.21 -11.37 2.51
C ALA A 88 -3.40 -10.98 3.98
N THR A 89 -2.35 -11.13 4.78
CA THR A 89 -2.35 -10.74 6.20
C THR A 89 -2.55 -9.24 6.37
N VAL A 90 -1.83 -8.40 5.59
CA VAL A 90 -1.96 -6.94 5.67
C VAL A 90 -3.37 -6.49 5.33
N LEU A 91 -3.96 -7.00 4.22
CA LEU A 91 -5.31 -6.63 3.80
C LEU A 91 -6.34 -6.99 4.88
N LYS A 92 -6.28 -8.21 5.39
CA LYS A 92 -7.16 -8.68 6.47
C LYS A 92 -7.04 -7.80 7.73
N ARG A 93 -5.81 -7.54 8.17
CA ARG A 93 -5.57 -6.72 9.37
C ARG A 93 -6.00 -5.27 9.19
N LEU A 94 -5.84 -4.70 7.99
CA LEU A 94 -6.31 -3.36 7.67
C LEU A 94 -7.83 -3.26 7.85
N GLU A 95 -8.58 -4.19 7.27
CA GLU A 95 -10.04 -4.24 7.40
C GLU A 95 -10.48 -4.41 8.86
N GLU A 96 -9.88 -5.36 9.58
CA GLU A 96 -10.18 -5.58 11.01
C GLU A 96 -9.94 -4.33 11.85
N ILE A 97 -8.82 -3.64 11.66
CA ILE A 97 -8.49 -2.43 12.42
C ILE A 97 -9.48 -1.31 12.09
N VAL A 98 -9.68 -1.02 10.81
CA VAL A 98 -10.54 0.09 10.38
C VAL A 98 -11.96 -0.08 10.91
N TYR A 99 -12.57 -1.25 10.68
CA TYR A 99 -13.94 -1.47 11.09
C TYR A 99 -14.12 -1.53 12.61
N ASN A 100 -13.18 -2.14 13.36
CA ASN A 100 -13.31 -2.22 14.81
C ASN A 100 -13.04 -0.87 15.49
N VAL A 101 -12.07 -0.09 15.02
CA VAL A 101 -11.83 1.26 15.54
C VAL A 101 -13.00 2.19 15.24
N ALA A 102 -13.52 2.16 14.01
CA ALA A 102 -14.70 2.94 13.64
C ALA A 102 -15.92 2.57 14.50
N LYS A 103 -16.16 1.26 14.67
CA LYS A 103 -17.25 0.74 15.51
C LYS A 103 -17.13 1.20 16.96
N SER A 104 -15.92 1.20 17.54
CA SER A 104 -15.70 1.65 18.92
C SER A 104 -16.01 3.13 19.14
N ASN A 105 -15.96 3.94 18.08
CA ASN A 105 -16.29 5.36 18.07
C ASN A 105 -17.70 5.67 17.51
N ASN A 106 -18.50 4.65 17.23
CA ASN A 106 -19.82 4.78 16.59
C ASN A 106 -19.79 5.48 15.23
N ILE A 107 -18.67 5.34 14.48
CA ILE A 107 -18.46 5.87 13.13
C ILE A 107 -18.77 4.78 12.11
N GLU A 108 -19.39 5.15 11.00
CA GLU A 108 -19.50 4.29 9.83
C GLU A 108 -18.20 4.38 9.03
N ALA A 109 -17.66 3.23 8.59
CA ALA A 109 -16.46 3.16 7.80
C ALA A 109 -16.69 2.33 6.54
N ASN A 110 -16.07 2.75 5.44
CA ASN A 110 -16.01 1.98 4.20
C ASN A 110 -14.59 1.97 3.65
N ILE A 111 -14.15 0.83 3.11
CA ILE A 111 -12.85 0.67 2.47
C ILE A 111 -13.07 0.37 0.99
N THR A 112 -12.41 1.13 0.12
CA THR A 112 -12.40 0.91 -1.33
C THR A 112 -10.97 0.70 -1.80
N TYR A 113 -10.69 -0.42 -2.47
CA TYR A 113 -9.41 -0.66 -3.13
C TYR A 113 -9.43 -0.05 -4.53
N LEU A 114 -8.55 0.92 -4.77
CA LEU A 114 -8.48 1.69 -6.02
C LEU A 114 -7.59 1.01 -7.05
N VAL A 115 -6.48 0.44 -6.58
CA VAL A 115 -5.46 -0.23 -7.40
C VAL A 115 -5.03 -1.51 -6.71
N SER A 116 -4.80 -2.56 -7.48
CA SER A 116 -4.24 -3.82 -6.97
C SER A 116 -3.41 -4.50 -8.05
N TYR A 117 -2.07 -4.45 -7.89
CA TYR A 117 -1.14 -5.21 -8.73
C TYR A 117 -0.43 -6.27 -7.89
N PRO A 118 -0.16 -7.45 -8.45
CA PRO A 118 0.59 -8.49 -7.78
C PRO A 118 2.10 -8.20 -7.75
N ILE A 119 2.84 -9.07 -7.07
CA ILE A 119 4.30 -9.02 -7.04
C ILE A 119 4.84 -9.27 -8.46
N THR A 120 5.78 -8.43 -8.89
CA THR A 120 6.57 -8.71 -10.09
C THR A 120 7.75 -9.58 -9.69
N PHE A 121 7.73 -10.81 -10.18
CA PHE A 121 8.78 -11.81 -9.95
C PHE A 121 9.61 -12.00 -11.22
N ASN A 122 10.93 -11.98 -11.09
CA ASN A 122 11.83 -12.31 -12.17
C ASN A 122 12.10 -13.81 -12.13
N ASP A 123 11.86 -14.50 -13.25
CA ASP A 123 12.19 -15.91 -13.40
C ASP A 123 13.72 -16.08 -13.41
N PRO A 124 14.29 -16.92 -12.50
CA PRO A 124 15.74 -17.08 -12.41
C PRO A 124 16.37 -17.64 -13.68
N TYR A 125 15.71 -18.58 -14.36
CA TYR A 125 16.24 -19.20 -15.59
C TYR A 125 16.29 -18.18 -16.74
N LEU A 126 15.21 -17.43 -16.92
CA LEU A 126 15.15 -16.38 -17.92
C LEU A 126 16.17 -15.27 -17.63
N TYR A 127 16.39 -14.95 -16.34
CA TYR A 127 17.42 -13.99 -15.96
C TYR A 127 18.83 -14.47 -16.36
N GLU A 128 19.18 -15.72 -16.08
CA GLU A 128 20.47 -16.29 -16.48
C GLU A 128 20.66 -16.33 -18.00
N GLU A 129 19.61 -16.61 -18.77
CA GLU A 129 19.63 -16.61 -20.23
C GLU A 129 19.86 -15.20 -20.80
N ILE A 130 19.24 -14.17 -20.22
CA ILE A 130 19.33 -12.80 -20.71
C ILE A 130 20.60 -12.09 -20.23
N LEU A 131 21.17 -12.48 -19.09
CA LEU A 131 22.31 -11.82 -18.45
C LEU A 131 23.50 -11.58 -19.40
N PRO A 132 23.95 -12.55 -20.21
CA PRO A 132 25.06 -12.33 -21.14
C PRO A 132 24.75 -11.22 -22.18
N THR A 133 23.51 -11.15 -22.61
CA THR A 133 23.07 -10.10 -23.55
C THR A 133 23.06 -8.73 -22.88
N LEU A 134 22.59 -8.61 -21.66
CA LEU A 134 22.61 -7.37 -20.88
C LEU A 134 24.06 -6.89 -20.64
N GLU A 135 24.96 -7.79 -20.27
CA GLU A 135 26.38 -7.50 -20.08
C GLU A 135 27.07 -7.05 -21.40
N ARG A 136 26.71 -7.67 -22.52
CA ARG A 136 27.26 -7.32 -23.84
C ARG A 136 26.81 -5.92 -24.28
N VAL A 137 25.55 -5.56 -24.04
CA VAL A 137 24.98 -4.28 -24.50
C VAL A 137 25.41 -3.13 -23.58
N ASN A 138 25.38 -3.34 -22.27
CA ASN A 138 25.60 -2.28 -21.28
C ASN A 138 27.02 -2.27 -20.72
N GLY A 139 27.82 -3.31 -20.99
CA GLY A 139 29.11 -3.55 -20.36
C GLY A 139 28.94 -4.20 -18.97
N LYS A 140 29.71 -5.24 -18.71
CA LYS A 140 29.63 -6.05 -17.47
C LYS A 140 29.71 -5.24 -16.18
N LYS A 141 30.48 -4.14 -16.20
CA LYS A 141 30.61 -3.24 -15.03
C LYS A 141 29.33 -2.47 -14.67
N ASN A 142 28.40 -2.36 -15.59
CA ASN A 142 27.17 -1.58 -15.45
C ASN A 142 25.94 -2.47 -15.18
N VAL A 143 26.12 -3.79 -15.14
CA VAL A 143 25.06 -4.75 -14.82
C VAL A 143 25.20 -5.17 -13.38
N HIS A 144 24.20 -4.88 -12.56
CA HIS A 144 24.20 -5.15 -11.12
C HIS A 144 22.95 -5.91 -10.72
N LEU A 145 23.11 -6.97 -9.93
CA LEU A 145 22.00 -7.63 -9.26
C LEU A 145 21.51 -6.75 -8.11
N MET A 146 20.27 -6.25 -8.23
CA MET A 146 19.64 -5.43 -7.20
C MET A 146 18.86 -6.30 -6.21
N LYS A 147 18.82 -5.86 -4.96
CA LYS A 147 17.87 -6.39 -3.97
C LYS A 147 16.44 -6.03 -4.37
N ALA A 148 15.47 -6.79 -3.83
CA ALA A 148 14.07 -6.46 -3.98
C ALA A 148 13.78 -5.04 -3.51
N ILE A 149 12.95 -4.31 -4.28
CA ILE A 149 12.55 -2.93 -3.99
C ILE A 149 11.04 -2.86 -3.74
N THR A 150 10.62 -1.86 -2.97
CA THR A 150 9.21 -1.61 -2.65
C THR A 150 8.46 -0.81 -3.72
N GLY A 151 9.14 -0.43 -4.82
CA GLY A 151 8.48 0.04 -6.04
C GLY A 151 7.61 -1.06 -6.65
N ALA A 152 6.58 -0.68 -7.38
CA ALA A 152 5.68 -1.57 -8.09
C ALA A 152 5.58 -1.15 -9.56
N GLU A 153 5.22 -2.08 -10.43
CA GLU A 153 5.01 -1.88 -11.86
C GLU A 153 3.69 -2.50 -12.29
N ASP A 154 3.04 -1.87 -13.28
CA ASP A 154 1.80 -2.33 -13.88
C ASP A 154 2.01 -3.35 -15.02
N ILE A 155 3.25 -3.57 -15.43
CA ILE A 155 3.63 -4.50 -16.50
C ILE A 155 3.07 -5.91 -16.31
N HIS A 156 2.78 -6.27 -15.07
CA HIS A 156 2.15 -7.54 -14.73
C HIS A 156 0.75 -7.66 -15.35
N THR A 157 0.01 -6.57 -15.47
CA THR A 157 -1.35 -6.55 -16.02
C THR A 157 -1.33 -6.80 -17.52
N ILE A 158 -0.37 -6.22 -18.23
CA ILE A 158 -0.22 -6.36 -19.70
C ILE A 158 0.11 -7.81 -20.09
N THR A 159 0.82 -8.52 -19.25
CA THR A 159 1.39 -9.81 -19.60
C THR A 159 0.56 -11.01 -19.11
N TYR A 160 -0.35 -10.86 -18.14
CA TYR A 160 -1.29 -11.92 -17.75
C TYR A 160 -2.37 -12.14 -18.82
N SER A 161 -2.69 -11.11 -19.59
CA SER A 161 -3.71 -11.21 -20.64
C SER A 161 -3.20 -11.81 -21.96
N THR A 162 -1.89 -11.89 -22.17
CA THR A 162 -1.34 -12.23 -23.49
C THR A 162 -0.37 -13.42 -23.55
N LEU A 163 0.32 -13.81 -22.48
CA LEU A 163 1.33 -14.86 -22.56
C LEU A 163 1.52 -15.60 -21.23
N ASN A 164 1.48 -16.93 -21.29
CA ASN A 164 1.90 -17.88 -20.24
C ASN A 164 3.44 -17.96 -20.23
N SER A 165 4.15 -16.83 -20.10
CA SER A 165 5.62 -16.78 -20.26
C SER A 165 6.33 -16.16 -19.07
N SER A 166 7.49 -16.74 -18.73
CA SER A 166 8.48 -16.25 -17.79
C SER A 166 8.98 -14.84 -18.13
N ARG A 167 9.33 -14.01 -17.14
CA ARG A 167 9.65 -12.60 -17.33
C ARG A 167 10.86 -12.15 -16.55
N VAL A 168 11.60 -11.22 -17.15
CA VAL A 168 12.66 -10.45 -16.49
C VAL A 168 12.37 -8.97 -16.70
N ILE A 169 12.37 -8.20 -15.61
CA ILE A 169 12.39 -6.75 -15.65
C ILE A 169 13.83 -6.29 -15.40
N SER A 170 14.40 -5.62 -16.38
CA SER A 170 15.70 -4.95 -16.23
C SER A 170 15.48 -3.44 -16.15
N PHE A 171 16.03 -2.81 -15.11
CA PHE A 171 16.07 -1.35 -15.00
C PHE A 171 17.38 -0.86 -15.57
N CYS A 172 17.34 -0.18 -16.72
CA CYS A 172 18.47 0.65 -17.18
C CYS A 172 18.32 2.03 -16.55
N ARG A 173 19.09 2.34 -15.50
CA ARG A 173 19.28 3.70 -15.04
C ARG A 173 20.31 4.36 -15.94
N ALA A 174 19.90 5.25 -16.83
CA ALA A 174 20.82 6.18 -17.47
C ALA A 174 21.39 7.07 -16.35
N MET A 175 22.64 6.85 -15.98
CA MET A 175 23.40 7.81 -15.18
C MET A 175 23.84 8.89 -16.15
N ASN A 176 23.09 9.98 -16.23
CA ASN A 176 23.59 11.20 -16.82
C ASN A 176 24.72 11.69 -15.91
N GLY A 177 25.94 11.71 -16.46
CA GLY A 177 27.11 12.29 -15.86
C GLY A 177 27.02 13.80 -15.71
#